data_a536e82eb3a07b84e6254703c66be06a
#
_entry.id   a536e82eb3a07b84e6254703c66be06a
#
_cell.length_a   1.000
_cell.length_b   1.000
_cell.length_c   1.000
_cell.angle_alpha   90.00
_cell.angle_beta   90.00
_cell.angle_gamma   90.00
#
_symmetry.space_group_name_H-M   'P 1'
#
loop_
_entity.id
_entity.type
_entity.pdbx_description
1 polymer ?
#
loop_
_entity_poly.entity_id
_entity_poly.type
_entity_poly.pdbx_seq_one_letter_code
_entity_poly.pdbx_strand_id
1 'polypeptide(L)'
;MRVFYGLIITAVILMIGACALKAYKKEGALARVVFLYELGAFICGIIFLVYTYVPGTTITVLCKGLIMASFDWLLVLLMYYTQYYTGMFKGVMGVKVFMIAYSLFETVAFLINAWTRWIFDITDISGDQIIVQFAKGNVLGRLHYVFAYGIMLLLILSYLVMVKRMSRFYRFRYFAILILLFAAFLLDIMTTWSDSIYDMSMVAFGIMSVLIYYLTYSYVPNELIENTFSLIIRDMNSGIICFDNAGRCIYSVSYTHLRAHET
;
A
#
# COMPACT_ATOMS: atom_id res chain seq x y z
N MET A 1 -25.46 4.32 -9.14
CA MET A 1 -24.40 3.92 -8.18
C MET A 1 -23.33 3.06 -8.83
N ARG A 2 -23.65 1.91 -9.47
CA ARG A 2 -22.69 0.96 -10.08
C ARG A 2 -21.73 1.62 -11.09
N VAL A 3 -22.24 2.45 -12.03
CA VAL A 3 -21.40 3.13 -13.03
C VAL A 3 -20.43 4.11 -12.37
N PHE A 4 -20.89 4.91 -11.41
CA PHE A 4 -20.05 5.88 -10.71
C PHE A 4 -18.95 5.19 -9.90
N TYR A 5 -19.28 4.11 -9.21
CA TYR A 5 -18.32 3.30 -8.47
C TYR A 5 -17.27 2.68 -9.40
N GLY A 6 -17.71 2.12 -10.54
CA GLY A 6 -16.79 1.57 -11.53
C GLY A 6 -15.85 2.61 -12.15
N LEU A 7 -16.31 3.85 -12.35
CA LEU A 7 -15.45 4.93 -12.84
C LEU A 7 -14.36 5.29 -11.83
N ILE A 8 -14.71 5.35 -10.52
CA ILE A 8 -13.72 5.60 -9.45
C ILE A 8 -12.66 4.49 -9.43
N ILE A 9 -13.09 3.23 -9.42
CA ILE A 9 -12.15 2.09 -9.41
C ILE A 9 -11.28 2.09 -10.65
N THR A 10 -11.84 2.34 -11.82
CA THR A 10 -11.06 2.41 -13.07
C THR A 10 -9.99 3.50 -13.01
N ALA A 11 -10.34 4.69 -12.51
CA ALA A 11 -9.37 5.77 -12.32
C ALA A 11 -8.24 5.37 -11.36
N VAL A 12 -8.58 4.73 -10.24
CA VAL A 12 -7.60 4.24 -9.26
C VAL A 12 -6.68 3.17 -9.88
N ILE A 13 -7.24 2.21 -10.63
CA ILE A 13 -6.46 1.17 -11.33
C ILE A 13 -5.47 1.79 -12.32
N LEU A 14 -5.90 2.79 -13.10
CA LEU A 14 -5.00 3.47 -14.04
C LEU A 14 -3.84 4.18 -13.32
N MET A 15 -4.12 4.82 -12.18
CA MET A 15 -3.06 5.44 -11.37
C MET A 15 -2.09 4.39 -10.81
N ILE A 16 -2.58 3.28 -10.27
CA ILE A 16 -1.77 2.17 -9.76
C ILE A 16 -0.90 1.58 -10.90
N GLY A 17 -1.49 1.33 -12.06
CA GLY A 17 -0.77 0.83 -13.23
C GLY A 17 0.37 1.76 -13.67
N ALA A 18 0.14 3.08 -13.66
CA ALA A 18 1.18 4.06 -13.94
C ALA A 18 2.30 4.04 -12.88
N CYS A 19 1.97 3.88 -11.60
CA CYS A 19 2.94 3.73 -10.51
C CYS A 19 3.74 2.43 -10.65
N ALA A 20 3.09 1.31 -10.97
CA ALA A 20 3.74 0.02 -11.22
C ALA A 20 4.77 0.11 -12.35
N LEU A 21 4.42 0.70 -13.49
CA LEU A 21 5.31 0.89 -14.63
C LEU A 21 6.53 1.77 -14.27
N LYS A 22 6.33 2.79 -13.45
CA LYS A 22 7.43 3.64 -12.97
C LYS A 22 8.30 2.92 -11.93
N ALA A 23 7.69 2.14 -11.03
CA ALA A 23 8.42 1.35 -10.02
C ALA A 23 9.26 0.25 -10.66
N TYR A 24 8.79 -0.38 -11.73
CA TYR A 24 9.52 -1.39 -12.50
C TYR A 24 10.89 -0.90 -13.00
N LYS A 25 10.99 0.39 -13.36
CA LYS A 25 12.23 1.01 -13.84
C LYS A 25 13.24 1.34 -12.74
N LYS A 26 12.88 1.12 -11.47
CA LYS A 26 13.75 1.39 -10.33
C LYS A 26 14.49 0.14 -9.88
N GLU A 27 15.70 0.31 -9.36
CA GLU A 27 16.55 -0.79 -8.91
C GLU A 27 16.56 -0.91 -7.38
N GLY A 28 16.86 -2.11 -6.89
CA GLY A 28 17.02 -2.40 -5.47
C GLY A 28 15.88 -3.22 -4.87
N ALA A 29 16.10 -3.72 -3.65
CA ALA A 29 15.14 -4.60 -2.97
C ALA A 29 13.83 -3.90 -2.62
N LEU A 30 13.89 -2.64 -2.15
CA LEU A 30 12.71 -1.83 -1.87
C LEU A 30 11.90 -1.59 -3.15
N ALA A 31 12.57 -1.29 -4.27
CA ALA A 31 11.90 -1.06 -5.55
C ALA A 31 11.14 -2.29 -6.04
N ARG A 32 11.73 -3.48 -5.90
CA ARG A 32 11.06 -4.74 -6.24
C ARG A 32 9.80 -4.96 -5.40
N VAL A 33 9.86 -4.68 -4.10
CA VAL A 33 8.69 -4.83 -3.22
C VAL A 33 7.60 -3.82 -3.55
N VAL A 34 7.95 -2.56 -3.82
CA VAL A 34 6.97 -1.55 -4.25
C VAL A 34 6.35 -1.95 -5.59
N PHE A 35 7.15 -2.40 -6.56
CA PHE A 35 6.63 -2.88 -7.85
C PHE A 35 5.65 -4.05 -7.66
N LEU A 36 6.00 -5.05 -6.85
CA LEU A 36 5.12 -6.21 -6.59
C LEU A 36 3.83 -5.78 -5.87
N TYR A 37 3.91 -4.82 -4.95
CA TYR A 37 2.74 -4.28 -4.27
C TYR A 37 1.80 -3.57 -5.25
N GLU A 38 2.35 -2.68 -6.09
CA GLU A 38 1.58 -1.98 -7.12
C GLU A 38 0.96 -2.96 -8.13
N LEU A 39 1.72 -3.97 -8.56
CA LEU A 39 1.24 -5.00 -9.49
C LEU A 39 0.12 -5.83 -8.86
N GLY A 40 0.27 -6.24 -7.60
CA GLY A 40 -0.75 -6.96 -6.85
C GLY A 40 -2.04 -6.14 -6.69
N ALA A 41 -1.91 -4.85 -6.33
CA ALA A 41 -3.04 -3.94 -6.22
C ALA A 41 -3.73 -3.70 -7.57
N PHE A 42 -2.97 -3.60 -8.66
CA PHE A 42 -3.49 -3.48 -10.02
C PHE A 42 -4.30 -4.71 -10.43
N ILE A 43 -3.77 -5.91 -10.19
CA ILE A 43 -4.47 -7.18 -10.49
C ILE A 43 -5.73 -7.29 -9.63
N CYS A 44 -5.66 -7.00 -8.34
CA CYS A 44 -6.81 -6.99 -7.44
C CYS A 44 -7.91 -6.04 -7.94
N GLY A 45 -7.54 -4.83 -8.38
CA GLY A 45 -8.47 -3.86 -8.97
C GLY A 45 -9.18 -4.40 -10.21
N ILE A 46 -8.47 -5.07 -11.12
CA ILE A 46 -9.07 -5.70 -12.31
C ILE A 46 -10.06 -6.79 -11.91
N ILE A 47 -9.69 -7.65 -10.96
CA ILE A 47 -10.59 -8.70 -10.45
C ILE A 47 -11.85 -8.07 -9.86
N PHE A 48 -11.70 -6.94 -9.17
CA PHE A 48 -12.81 -6.21 -8.58
C PHE A 48 -13.77 -5.61 -9.65
N LEU A 49 -13.24 -5.12 -10.76
CA LEU A 49 -14.06 -4.70 -11.91
C LEU A 49 -14.82 -5.89 -12.51
N VAL A 50 -14.16 -7.04 -12.67
CA VAL A 50 -14.81 -8.26 -13.17
C VAL A 50 -15.94 -8.68 -12.20
N TYR A 51 -15.66 -8.71 -10.90
CA TYR A 51 -16.65 -8.98 -9.85
C TYR A 51 -17.88 -8.06 -9.95
N THR A 52 -17.66 -6.77 -10.22
CA THR A 52 -18.73 -5.77 -10.26
C THR A 52 -19.59 -5.86 -11.53
N TYR A 53 -19.01 -6.22 -12.68
CA TYR A 53 -19.67 -6.09 -13.97
C TYR A 53 -20.03 -7.39 -14.67
N VAL A 54 -19.32 -8.49 -14.40
CA VAL A 54 -19.55 -9.76 -15.09
C VAL A 54 -20.61 -10.59 -14.35
N PRO A 55 -21.75 -10.91 -15.00
CA PRO A 55 -22.78 -11.75 -14.40
C PRO A 55 -22.32 -13.21 -14.38
N GLY A 56 -22.78 -13.96 -13.40
CA GLY A 56 -22.58 -15.41 -13.29
C GLY A 56 -22.13 -15.85 -11.91
N THR A 57 -22.86 -16.81 -11.32
CA THR A 57 -22.64 -17.24 -9.94
C THR A 57 -21.24 -17.78 -9.68
N THR A 58 -20.73 -18.64 -10.56
CA THR A 58 -19.38 -19.23 -10.40
C THR A 58 -18.28 -18.18 -10.54
N ILE A 59 -18.41 -17.26 -11.51
CA ILE A 59 -17.44 -16.16 -11.72
C ILE A 59 -17.44 -15.23 -10.50
N THR A 60 -18.60 -14.88 -9.98
CA THR A 60 -18.73 -13.99 -8.83
C THR A 60 -18.09 -14.61 -7.57
N VAL A 61 -18.32 -15.90 -7.32
CA VAL A 61 -17.70 -16.62 -6.19
C VAL A 61 -16.19 -16.73 -6.38
N LEU A 62 -15.73 -17.03 -7.59
CA LEU A 62 -14.29 -17.06 -7.91
C LEU A 62 -13.63 -15.69 -7.69
N CYS A 63 -14.24 -14.64 -8.22
CA CYS A 63 -13.71 -13.27 -8.04
C CYS A 63 -13.69 -12.85 -6.57
N LYS A 64 -14.73 -13.17 -5.78
CA LYS A 64 -14.74 -12.88 -4.34
C LYS A 64 -13.57 -13.59 -3.63
N GLY A 65 -13.34 -14.86 -3.93
CA GLY A 65 -12.20 -15.59 -3.38
C GLY A 65 -10.83 -15.00 -3.78
N LEU A 66 -10.69 -14.63 -5.06
CA LEU A 66 -9.46 -13.99 -5.56
C LEU A 66 -9.23 -12.61 -4.94
N ILE A 67 -10.29 -11.84 -4.69
CA ILE A 67 -10.19 -10.54 -4.01
C ILE A 67 -9.67 -10.74 -2.58
N MET A 68 -10.26 -11.67 -1.81
CA MET A 68 -9.81 -11.97 -0.45
C MET A 68 -8.34 -12.42 -0.42
N ALA A 69 -7.97 -13.38 -1.28
CA ALA A 69 -6.59 -13.82 -1.43
C ALA A 69 -5.65 -12.66 -1.80
N SER A 70 -6.06 -11.77 -2.70
CA SER A 70 -5.25 -10.61 -3.10
C SER A 70 -5.00 -9.67 -1.94
N PHE A 71 -5.97 -9.43 -1.06
CA PHE A 71 -5.77 -8.63 0.15
C PHE A 71 -4.74 -9.26 1.09
N ASP A 72 -4.77 -10.56 1.29
CA ASP A 72 -3.76 -11.25 2.12
C ASP A 72 -2.35 -11.06 1.54
N TRP A 73 -2.19 -11.23 0.22
CA TRP A 73 -0.91 -11.00 -0.44
C TRP A 73 -0.47 -9.53 -0.39
N LEU A 74 -1.39 -8.58 -0.48
CA LEU A 74 -1.08 -7.15 -0.30
C LEU A 74 -0.60 -6.86 1.13
N LEU A 75 -1.18 -7.49 2.16
CA LEU A 75 -0.71 -7.37 3.55
C LEU A 75 0.69 -7.96 3.74
N VAL A 76 0.97 -9.12 3.13
CA VAL A 76 2.31 -9.71 3.10
C VAL A 76 3.32 -8.76 2.46
N LEU A 77 3.00 -8.21 1.29
CA LEU A 77 3.87 -7.26 0.58
C LEU A 77 4.04 -5.95 1.35
N LEU A 78 3.00 -5.46 2.02
CA LEU A 78 3.06 -4.27 2.88
C LEU A 78 3.97 -4.51 4.10
N MET A 79 3.98 -5.71 4.67
CA MET A 79 4.94 -6.06 5.72
C MET A 79 6.38 -6.07 5.21
N TYR A 80 6.64 -6.62 4.01
CA TYR A 80 7.95 -6.54 3.37
C TYR A 80 8.35 -5.10 3.04
N TYR A 81 7.42 -4.30 2.53
CA TYR A 81 7.64 -2.86 2.32
C TYR A 81 8.03 -2.18 3.64
N THR A 82 7.28 -2.40 4.70
CA THR A 82 7.56 -1.86 6.04
C THR A 82 8.96 -2.26 6.51
N GLN A 83 9.35 -3.51 6.29
CA GLN A 83 10.70 -3.97 6.64
C GLN A 83 11.80 -3.21 5.89
N TYR A 84 11.70 -3.09 4.57
CA TYR A 84 12.74 -2.41 3.78
C TYR A 84 12.73 -0.90 3.99
N TYR A 85 11.57 -0.32 4.21
CA TYR A 85 11.40 1.13 4.36
C TYR A 85 11.76 1.63 5.76
N THR A 86 11.45 0.87 6.81
CA THR A 86 11.63 1.27 8.21
C THR A 86 12.75 0.53 8.93
N GLY A 87 13.20 -0.61 8.40
CA GLY A 87 14.12 -1.51 9.07
C GLY A 87 13.48 -2.40 10.15
N MET A 88 12.18 -2.26 10.42
CA MET A 88 11.45 -3.13 11.35
C MET A 88 11.29 -4.54 10.77
N PHE A 89 11.00 -5.52 11.62
CA PHE A 89 10.76 -6.93 11.23
C PHE A 89 11.94 -7.66 10.58
N LYS A 90 13.16 -7.14 10.63
CA LYS A 90 14.34 -7.83 10.07
C LYS A 90 14.60 -9.20 10.71
N GLY A 91 14.38 -9.34 12.03
CA GLY A 91 14.64 -10.57 12.79
C GLY A 91 13.46 -11.56 12.86
N VAL A 92 12.29 -11.24 12.29
CA VAL A 92 11.04 -12.01 12.50
C VAL A 92 10.75 -12.91 11.29
N MET A 93 11.72 -13.80 10.95
CA MET A 93 11.58 -14.69 9.80
C MET A 93 10.40 -15.65 9.93
N GLY A 94 10.15 -16.20 11.12
CA GLY A 94 9.05 -17.13 11.38
C GLY A 94 7.67 -16.54 11.06
N VAL A 95 7.43 -15.27 11.43
CA VAL A 95 6.15 -14.59 11.11
C VAL A 95 5.97 -14.44 9.60
N LYS A 96 7.01 -14.10 8.85
CA LYS A 96 6.92 -13.95 7.40
C LYS A 96 6.63 -15.28 6.70
N VAL A 97 7.32 -16.34 7.11
CA VAL A 97 7.10 -17.70 6.59
C VAL A 97 5.66 -18.13 6.88
N PHE A 98 5.19 -17.90 8.12
CA PHE A 98 3.81 -18.17 8.49
C PHE A 98 2.81 -17.39 7.62
N MET A 99 3.01 -16.09 7.44
CA MET A 99 2.12 -15.27 6.61
C MET A 99 2.06 -15.77 5.17
N ILE A 100 3.21 -16.07 4.55
CA ILE A 100 3.27 -16.58 3.18
C ILE A 100 2.57 -17.95 3.09
N ALA A 101 2.86 -18.86 4.02
CA ALA A 101 2.25 -20.19 4.03
C ALA A 101 0.74 -20.12 4.22
N TYR A 102 0.27 -19.25 5.11
CA TYR A 102 -1.14 -19.05 5.37
C TYR A 102 -1.85 -18.42 4.17
N SER A 103 -1.31 -17.35 3.58
CA SER A 103 -1.88 -16.71 2.38
C SER A 103 -1.91 -17.67 1.18
N LEU A 104 -0.90 -18.54 1.03
CA LEU A 104 -0.89 -19.57 0.00
C LEU A 104 -2.00 -20.61 0.24
N PHE A 105 -2.15 -21.08 1.49
CA PHE A 105 -3.21 -22.00 1.88
C PHE A 105 -4.60 -21.40 1.60
N GLU A 106 -4.86 -20.16 2.01
CA GLU A 106 -6.14 -19.48 1.74
C GLU A 106 -6.38 -19.28 0.24
N THR A 107 -5.36 -18.91 -0.52
CA THR A 107 -5.48 -18.76 -1.99
C THR A 107 -5.96 -20.06 -2.62
N VAL A 108 -5.38 -21.20 -2.26
CA VAL A 108 -5.79 -22.50 -2.76
C VAL A 108 -7.21 -22.86 -2.32
N ALA A 109 -7.54 -22.62 -1.05
CA ALA A 109 -8.86 -22.88 -0.51
C ALA A 109 -9.96 -22.04 -1.21
N PHE A 110 -9.70 -20.76 -1.43
CA PHE A 110 -10.63 -19.86 -2.13
C PHE A 110 -10.78 -20.19 -3.62
N LEU A 111 -9.71 -20.63 -4.29
CA LEU A 111 -9.80 -21.13 -5.67
C LEU A 111 -10.69 -22.37 -5.77
N ILE A 112 -10.49 -23.37 -4.90
CA ILE A 112 -11.28 -24.58 -4.87
C ILE A 112 -12.75 -24.26 -4.56
N ASN A 113 -13.00 -23.24 -3.76
CA ASN A 113 -14.34 -22.82 -3.37
C ASN A 113 -15.24 -22.40 -4.55
N ALA A 114 -14.68 -21.98 -5.67
CA ALA A 114 -15.46 -21.63 -6.87
C ALA A 114 -16.36 -22.82 -7.32
N TRP A 115 -15.93 -24.05 -7.08
CA TRP A 115 -16.64 -25.29 -7.42
C TRP A 115 -17.35 -25.91 -6.24
N THR A 116 -16.74 -25.89 -5.05
CA THR A 116 -17.28 -26.57 -3.86
C THR A 116 -18.31 -25.76 -3.10
N ARG A 117 -18.25 -24.43 -3.18
CA ARG A 117 -19.10 -23.46 -2.45
C ARG A 117 -19.15 -23.72 -0.92
N TRP A 118 -18.09 -24.26 -0.39
CA TRP A 118 -18.00 -24.61 1.02
C TRP A 118 -17.68 -23.40 1.92
N ILE A 119 -16.92 -22.44 1.40
CA ILE A 119 -16.43 -21.27 2.16
C ILE A 119 -17.36 -20.07 2.00
N PHE A 120 -17.76 -19.79 0.76
CA PHE A 120 -18.66 -18.68 0.43
C PHE A 120 -20.03 -19.22 0.02
N ASP A 121 -21.07 -18.56 0.50
CA ASP A 121 -22.45 -18.80 0.12
C ASP A 121 -23.04 -17.59 -0.61
N ILE A 122 -24.03 -17.87 -1.46
CA ILE A 122 -24.77 -16.84 -2.16
C ILE A 122 -25.95 -16.48 -1.27
N THR A 123 -25.92 -15.25 -0.72
CA THR A 123 -26.92 -14.81 0.25
C THR A 123 -28.10 -14.09 -0.37
N ASP A 124 -27.89 -13.39 -1.50
CA ASP A 124 -28.95 -12.70 -2.19
C ASP A 124 -28.66 -12.59 -3.70
N ILE A 125 -29.73 -12.54 -4.49
CA ILE A 125 -29.70 -12.26 -5.91
C ILE A 125 -30.67 -11.11 -6.15
N SER A 126 -30.15 -9.88 -6.12
CA SER A 126 -30.94 -8.66 -6.37
C SER A 126 -30.75 -8.18 -7.80
N GLY A 127 -31.69 -8.51 -8.69
CA GLY A 127 -31.58 -8.17 -10.12
C GLY A 127 -30.35 -8.81 -10.76
N ASP A 128 -29.46 -8.00 -11.31
CA ASP A 128 -28.21 -8.46 -11.95
C ASP A 128 -27.03 -8.67 -10.99
N GLN A 129 -27.24 -8.48 -9.68
CA GLN A 129 -26.16 -8.55 -8.70
C GLN A 129 -26.31 -9.77 -7.79
N ILE A 130 -25.19 -10.44 -7.57
CA ILE A 130 -25.05 -11.60 -6.70
C ILE A 130 -24.22 -11.22 -5.49
N ILE A 131 -24.82 -11.32 -4.29
CA ILE A 131 -24.10 -11.05 -3.03
C ILE A 131 -23.52 -12.37 -2.54
N VAL A 132 -22.21 -12.40 -2.37
CA VAL A 132 -21.44 -13.54 -1.89
C VAL A 132 -20.83 -13.20 -0.55
N GLN A 133 -21.13 -14.01 0.46
CA GLN A 133 -20.61 -13.87 1.81
C GLN A 133 -20.00 -15.20 2.31
N PHE A 134 -19.24 -15.16 3.39
CA PHE A 134 -18.81 -16.37 4.06
C PHE A 134 -20.01 -17.17 4.56
N ALA A 135 -20.01 -18.46 4.31
CA ALA A 135 -21.05 -19.37 4.81
C ALA A 135 -21.16 -19.28 6.34
N LYS A 136 -22.39 -19.18 6.85
CA LYS A 136 -22.65 -19.01 8.29
C LYS A 136 -21.94 -20.08 9.12
N GLY A 137 -21.14 -19.63 10.09
CA GLY A 137 -20.39 -20.53 10.97
C GLY A 137 -19.11 -21.10 10.36
N ASN A 138 -18.71 -20.71 9.15
CA ASN A 138 -17.48 -21.19 8.52
C ASN A 138 -16.25 -20.79 9.33
N VAL A 139 -15.45 -21.79 9.70
CA VAL A 139 -14.23 -21.60 10.52
C VAL A 139 -13.16 -20.85 9.73
N LEU A 140 -13.02 -21.17 8.43
CA LEU A 140 -12.00 -20.53 7.58
C LEU A 140 -12.27 -19.04 7.38
N GLY A 141 -13.54 -18.63 7.22
CA GLY A 141 -13.90 -17.21 7.16
C GLY A 141 -13.55 -16.46 8.45
N ARG A 142 -13.74 -17.08 9.61
CA ARG A 142 -13.34 -16.47 10.89
C ARG A 142 -11.83 -16.37 11.02
N LEU A 143 -11.10 -17.40 10.60
CA LEU A 143 -9.63 -17.39 10.60
C LEU A 143 -9.06 -16.35 9.67
N HIS A 144 -9.66 -16.16 8.48
CA HIS A 144 -9.28 -15.11 7.54
C HIS A 144 -9.37 -13.72 8.19
N TYR A 145 -10.48 -13.37 8.83
CA TYR A 145 -10.61 -12.07 9.49
C TYR A 145 -9.63 -11.91 10.66
N VAL A 146 -9.41 -12.96 11.45
CA VAL A 146 -8.41 -12.92 12.55
C VAL A 146 -7.01 -12.69 12.00
N PHE A 147 -6.65 -13.36 10.90
CA PHE A 147 -5.37 -13.20 10.24
C PHE A 147 -5.21 -11.81 9.64
N ALA A 148 -6.13 -11.37 8.78
CA ALA A 148 -6.07 -10.09 8.10
C ALA A 148 -6.05 -8.92 9.09
N TYR A 149 -6.99 -8.90 10.04
CA TYR A 149 -7.06 -7.82 11.03
C TYR A 149 -5.92 -7.87 12.05
N GLY A 150 -5.42 -9.05 12.39
CA GLY A 150 -4.23 -9.20 13.22
C GLY A 150 -3.00 -8.59 12.59
N ILE A 151 -2.78 -8.82 11.29
CA ILE A 151 -1.66 -8.20 10.54
C ILE A 151 -1.86 -6.70 10.36
N MET A 152 -3.08 -6.25 10.02
CA MET A 152 -3.39 -4.83 9.93
C MET A 152 -3.07 -4.11 11.24
N LEU A 153 -3.51 -4.66 12.36
CA LEU A 153 -3.22 -4.10 13.69
C LEU A 153 -1.71 -4.06 13.98
N LEU A 154 -0.99 -5.14 13.66
CA LEU A 154 0.48 -5.20 13.80
C LEU A 154 1.16 -4.09 12.98
N LEU A 155 0.73 -3.86 11.75
CA LEU A 155 1.25 -2.81 10.90
C LEU A 155 0.92 -1.41 11.46
N ILE A 156 -0.32 -1.17 11.88
CA ILE A 156 -0.74 0.10 12.52
C ILE A 156 0.12 0.40 13.74
N LEU A 157 0.31 -0.58 14.63
CA LEU A 157 1.17 -0.42 15.82
C LEU A 157 2.63 -0.14 15.44
N SER A 158 3.12 -0.78 14.38
CA SER A 158 4.48 -0.56 13.88
C SER A 158 4.66 0.87 13.37
N TYR A 159 3.74 1.38 12.59
CA TYR A 159 3.78 2.77 12.11
C TYR A 159 3.60 3.78 13.23
N LEU A 160 2.78 3.50 14.25
CA LEU A 160 2.67 4.32 15.47
C LEU A 160 4.02 4.46 16.19
N VAL A 161 4.75 3.34 16.33
CA VAL A 161 6.09 3.34 16.92
C VAL A 161 7.06 4.17 16.08
N MET A 162 6.99 4.04 14.73
CA MET A 162 7.86 4.79 13.82
C MET A 162 7.56 6.30 13.87
N VAL A 163 6.31 6.72 13.88
CA VAL A 163 5.91 8.13 14.03
C VAL A 163 6.50 8.74 15.31
N LYS A 164 6.54 7.97 16.41
CA LYS A 164 7.13 8.42 17.69
C LYS A 164 8.65 8.47 17.68
N ARG A 165 9.31 7.52 16.99
CA ARG A 165 10.78 7.38 16.99
C ARG A 165 11.48 8.25 15.97
N MET A 166 10.81 8.60 14.85
CA MET A 166 11.43 9.33 13.77
C MET A 166 11.53 10.82 14.05
N SER A 167 12.57 11.43 13.48
CA SER A 167 12.76 12.88 13.50
C SER A 167 11.59 13.60 12.84
N ARG A 168 11.38 14.87 13.20
CA ARG A 168 10.28 15.70 12.72
C ARG A 168 10.18 15.73 11.18
N PHE A 169 11.32 15.73 10.48
CA PHE A 169 11.40 15.78 9.01
C PHE A 169 10.79 14.55 8.31
N TYR A 170 10.98 13.36 8.87
CA TYR A 170 10.48 12.12 8.27
C TYR A 170 9.13 11.68 8.82
N ARG A 171 8.67 12.28 9.91
CA ARG A 171 7.46 11.89 10.64
C ARG A 171 6.21 11.90 9.75
N PHE A 172 6.09 12.91 8.87
CA PHE A 172 4.95 13.07 7.98
C PHE A 172 4.72 11.83 7.08
N ARG A 173 5.80 11.22 6.56
CA ARG A 173 5.68 10.02 5.71
C ARG A 173 5.02 8.86 6.44
N TYR A 174 5.48 8.57 7.64
CA TYR A 174 4.96 7.48 8.46
C TYR A 174 3.54 7.77 8.93
N PHE A 175 3.27 9.02 9.27
CA PHE A 175 1.96 9.47 9.69
C PHE A 175 0.92 9.38 8.55
N ALA A 176 1.29 9.73 7.32
CA ALA A 176 0.42 9.61 6.15
C ALA A 176 0.05 8.14 5.87
N ILE A 177 1.04 7.22 5.92
CA ILE A 177 0.77 5.78 5.76
C ILE A 177 -0.10 5.26 6.90
N LEU A 178 0.16 5.68 8.14
CA LEU A 178 -0.62 5.30 9.32
C LEU A 178 -2.10 5.70 9.19
N ILE A 179 -2.38 6.94 8.77
CA ILE A 179 -3.76 7.43 8.59
C ILE A 179 -4.48 6.61 7.53
N LEU A 180 -3.84 6.36 6.39
CA LEU A 180 -4.47 5.60 5.31
C LEU A 180 -4.69 4.14 5.69
N LEU A 181 -3.72 3.52 6.38
CA LEU A 181 -3.86 2.15 6.86
C LEU A 181 -5.00 2.04 7.86
N PHE A 182 -5.13 3.02 8.77
CA PHE A 182 -6.22 3.06 9.72
C PHE A 182 -7.57 3.33 9.04
N ALA A 183 -7.62 4.22 8.05
CA ALA A 183 -8.82 4.48 7.26
C ALA A 183 -9.25 3.24 6.46
N ALA A 184 -8.30 2.54 5.81
CA ALA A 184 -8.58 1.30 5.09
C ALA A 184 -9.15 0.22 6.03
N PHE A 185 -8.56 0.08 7.23
CA PHE A 185 -9.03 -0.84 8.26
C PHE A 185 -10.46 -0.55 8.71
N LEU A 186 -10.78 0.72 8.98
CA LEU A 186 -12.14 1.10 9.39
C LEU A 186 -13.15 0.90 8.26
N LEU A 187 -12.80 1.26 7.02
CA LEU A 187 -13.68 1.08 5.87
C LEU A 187 -13.94 -0.40 5.60
N ASP A 188 -12.95 -1.26 5.74
CA ASP A 188 -13.11 -2.70 5.57
C ASP A 188 -14.06 -3.30 6.62
N ILE A 189 -13.91 -2.91 7.90
CA ILE A 189 -14.85 -3.30 8.95
C ILE A 189 -16.27 -2.80 8.64
N MET A 190 -16.42 -1.55 8.22
CA MET A 190 -17.73 -0.97 7.90
C MET A 190 -18.40 -1.68 6.72
N THR A 191 -17.65 -1.99 5.68
CA THR A 191 -18.19 -2.71 4.51
C THR A 191 -18.57 -4.15 4.85
N THR A 192 -17.77 -4.82 5.68
CA THR A 192 -18.07 -6.17 6.17
C THR A 192 -19.35 -6.22 7.00
N TRP A 193 -19.62 -5.17 7.80
CA TRP A 193 -20.82 -5.12 8.66
C TRP A 193 -22.08 -4.61 7.93
N SER A 194 -21.92 -3.80 6.89
CA SER A 194 -23.05 -3.18 6.17
C SER A 194 -23.60 -4.05 5.05
N ASP A 195 -23.02 -5.22 4.80
CA ASP A 195 -23.36 -6.11 3.65
C ASP A 195 -23.39 -5.35 2.31
N SER A 196 -22.58 -4.30 2.20
CA SER A 196 -22.54 -3.45 1.03
C SER A 196 -21.87 -4.16 -0.15
N ILE A 197 -22.50 -4.09 -1.31
CA ILE A 197 -21.93 -4.57 -2.58
C ILE A 197 -20.72 -3.72 -3.00
N TYR A 198 -20.71 -2.44 -2.60
CA TYR A 198 -19.66 -1.50 -2.95
C TYR A 198 -18.63 -1.41 -1.84
N ASP A 199 -17.54 -2.11 -2.04
CA ASP A 199 -16.43 -2.16 -1.08
C ASP A 199 -15.53 -0.92 -1.24
N MET A 200 -15.72 0.05 -0.35
CA MET A 200 -14.90 1.26 -0.33
C MET A 200 -13.48 1.03 0.21
N SER A 201 -13.24 -0.09 0.88
CA SER A 201 -11.89 -0.44 1.34
C SER A 201 -10.93 -0.61 0.16
N MET A 202 -11.41 -1.14 -0.98
CA MET A 202 -10.64 -1.26 -2.20
C MET A 202 -10.12 0.10 -2.71
N VAL A 203 -10.95 1.15 -2.64
CA VAL A 203 -10.54 2.50 -3.02
C VAL A 203 -9.45 3.02 -2.07
N ALA A 204 -9.60 2.77 -0.77
CA ALA A 204 -8.61 3.18 0.23
C ALA A 204 -7.28 2.45 0.05
N PHE A 205 -7.28 1.14 -0.19
CA PHE A 205 -6.07 0.37 -0.51
C PHE A 205 -5.42 0.84 -1.82
N GLY A 206 -6.21 1.19 -2.82
CA GLY A 206 -5.70 1.75 -4.07
C GLY A 206 -5.02 3.11 -3.88
N ILE A 207 -5.62 4.02 -3.10
CA ILE A 207 -5.02 5.30 -2.75
C ILE A 207 -3.73 5.09 -1.94
N MET A 208 -3.73 4.13 -1.01
CA MET A 208 -2.55 3.78 -0.22
C MET A 208 -1.41 3.28 -1.11
N SER A 209 -1.71 2.47 -2.15
CA SER A 209 -0.75 2.02 -3.15
C SER A 209 -0.06 3.20 -3.81
N VAL A 210 -0.82 4.11 -4.42
CA VAL A 210 -0.29 5.33 -5.06
C VAL A 210 0.54 6.18 -4.09
N LEU A 211 0.09 6.31 -2.83
CA LEU A 211 0.82 7.06 -1.81
C LEU A 211 2.14 6.38 -1.42
N ILE A 212 2.16 5.05 -1.31
CA ILE A 212 3.39 4.28 -1.05
C ILE A 212 4.43 4.59 -2.12
N TYR A 213 4.04 4.55 -3.40
CA TYR A 213 4.93 4.92 -4.50
C TYR A 213 5.44 6.35 -4.36
N TYR A 214 4.53 7.31 -4.16
CA TYR A 214 4.87 8.73 -4.05
C TYR A 214 5.81 9.01 -2.87
N LEU A 215 5.48 8.51 -1.68
CA LEU A 215 6.30 8.72 -0.47
C LEU A 215 7.66 8.04 -0.54
N THR A 216 7.77 6.96 -1.32
CA THR A 216 9.03 6.24 -1.49
C THR A 216 9.98 6.96 -2.45
N TYR A 217 9.47 7.51 -3.56
CA TYR A 217 10.33 7.98 -4.65
C TYR A 217 10.24 9.47 -4.96
N SER A 218 9.12 10.11 -4.66
CA SER A 218 8.89 11.50 -5.09
C SER A 218 8.96 12.50 -3.95
N TYR A 219 8.63 12.06 -2.73
CA TYR A 219 8.61 12.98 -1.60
C TYR A 219 10.01 13.18 -1.02
N VAL A 220 10.54 14.39 -1.15
CA VAL A 220 11.74 14.87 -0.44
C VAL A 220 11.32 16.04 0.44
N PRO A 221 11.51 15.99 1.78
CA PRO A 221 11.20 17.14 2.64
C PRO A 221 12.02 18.36 2.27
N ASN A 222 11.35 19.49 2.01
CA ASN A 222 12.04 20.74 1.65
C ASN A 222 13.07 21.17 2.70
N GLU A 223 12.74 21.02 3.98
CA GLU A 223 13.63 21.34 5.09
C GLU A 223 14.91 20.48 5.09
N LEU A 224 14.86 19.27 4.53
CA LEU A 224 16.04 18.41 4.40
C LEU A 224 16.95 18.89 3.27
N ILE A 225 16.39 19.38 2.19
CA ILE A 225 17.15 19.96 1.08
C ILE A 225 17.90 21.19 1.58
N GLU A 226 17.22 22.13 2.23
CA GLU A 226 17.81 23.36 2.75
C GLU A 226 18.90 23.08 3.80
N ASN A 227 18.63 22.20 4.78
CA ASN A 227 19.62 21.89 5.80
C ASN A 227 20.81 21.08 5.26
N THR A 228 20.59 20.16 4.32
CA THR A 228 21.68 19.39 3.71
C THR A 228 22.55 20.26 2.86
N PHE A 229 21.97 21.17 2.05
CA PHE A 229 22.75 22.16 1.30
C PHE A 229 23.54 23.07 2.22
N SER A 230 22.96 23.62 3.29
CA SER A 230 23.65 24.49 4.22
C SER A 230 24.79 23.80 4.97
N LEU A 231 24.63 22.51 5.34
CA LEU A 231 25.68 21.71 5.97
C LEU A 231 26.81 21.39 4.99
N ILE A 232 26.49 20.94 3.77
CA ILE A 232 27.48 20.67 2.72
C ILE A 232 28.28 21.94 2.42
N ILE A 233 27.61 23.09 2.28
CA ILE A 233 28.26 24.38 2.00
C ILE A 233 29.17 24.78 3.17
N ARG A 234 28.75 24.56 4.41
CA ARG A 234 29.55 24.91 5.60
C ARG A 234 30.78 24.04 5.79
N ASP A 235 30.70 22.76 5.46
CA ASP A 235 31.78 21.79 5.65
C ASP A 235 32.74 21.72 4.43
N MET A 236 32.41 22.37 3.33
CA MET A 236 33.27 22.42 2.14
C MET A 236 34.26 23.58 2.23
N ASN A 237 35.58 23.25 2.24
CA ASN A 237 36.69 24.19 2.22
C ASN A 237 36.93 24.85 0.85
N SER A 238 35.98 24.83 -0.07
CA SER A 238 36.08 25.38 -1.43
C SER A 238 34.86 26.22 -1.75
N GLY A 239 35.05 27.26 -2.56
CA GLY A 239 33.91 28.08 -3.04
C GLY A 239 32.95 27.24 -3.88
N ILE A 240 31.66 27.43 -3.68
CA ILE A 240 30.60 26.78 -4.42
C ILE A 240 29.80 27.77 -5.21
N ILE A 241 29.54 27.46 -6.48
CA ILE A 241 28.65 28.22 -7.34
C ILE A 241 27.59 27.25 -7.87
N CYS A 242 26.33 27.53 -7.55
CA CYS A 242 25.19 26.73 -8.05
C CYS A 242 24.48 27.47 -9.18
N PHE A 243 24.20 26.77 -10.27
CA PHE A 243 23.49 27.29 -11.43
C PHE A 243 22.12 26.63 -11.56
N ASP A 244 21.12 27.36 -12.08
CA ASP A 244 19.82 26.75 -12.48
C ASP A 244 19.98 26.03 -13.84
N ASN A 245 18.89 25.34 -14.24
CA ASN A 245 18.85 24.63 -15.53
C ASN A 245 18.99 25.57 -16.75
N ALA A 246 18.90 26.88 -16.56
CA ALA A 246 19.10 27.91 -17.58
C ALA A 246 20.53 28.55 -17.53
N GLY A 247 21.43 27.99 -16.69
CA GLY A 247 22.80 28.46 -16.55
C GLY A 247 22.95 29.75 -15.75
N ARG A 248 21.92 30.16 -14.98
CA ARG A 248 21.99 31.36 -14.14
C ARG A 248 22.48 30.99 -12.75
N CYS A 249 23.42 31.77 -12.20
CA CYS A 249 23.91 31.57 -10.84
C CYS A 249 22.76 31.80 -9.83
N ILE A 250 22.39 30.78 -9.09
CA ILE A 250 21.37 30.84 -8.04
C ILE A 250 22.00 31.15 -6.68
N TYR A 251 23.23 30.65 -6.47
CA TYR A 251 23.93 30.76 -5.20
C TYR A 251 25.43 30.71 -5.39
N SER A 252 26.17 31.57 -4.70
CA SER A 252 27.63 31.51 -4.67
C SER A 252 28.15 31.83 -3.26
N VAL A 253 29.07 31.00 -2.75
CA VAL A 253 29.79 31.24 -1.49
C VAL A 253 31.28 31.27 -1.80
N SER A 254 31.94 32.33 -1.38
CA SER A 254 33.39 32.47 -1.50
C SER A 254 34.04 32.18 -0.15
N TYR A 255 35.15 31.45 -0.16
CA TYR A 255 35.94 31.07 1.02
C TYR A 255 36.55 32.23 1.78
N THR A 256 36.59 33.43 1.22
CA THR A 256 37.24 34.61 1.79
C THR A 256 36.55 35.15 3.05
N HIS A 257 35.30 34.83 3.31
CA HIS A 257 34.56 35.32 4.49
C HIS A 257 34.80 34.52 5.78
N LEU A 258 35.26 33.28 5.71
CA LEU A 258 35.47 32.44 6.90
C LEU A 258 36.82 32.69 7.60
N ARG A 259 37.82 33.24 6.93
CA ARG A 259 39.12 33.57 7.51
C ARG A 259 39.18 34.93 8.25
N ALA A 260 38.16 35.76 8.08
CA ALA A 260 38.15 37.10 8.72
C ALA A 260 37.74 37.08 10.20
N HIS A 261 37.30 35.95 10.73
CA HIS A 261 36.92 35.78 12.15
C HIS A 261 37.98 35.07 13.01
N GLU A 262 39.09 34.59 12.44
CA GLU A 262 40.14 33.89 13.19
C GLU A 262 41.37 34.78 13.50
N THR A 263 41.35 36.05 13.10
CA THR A 263 42.38 37.03 13.45
C THR A 263 41.83 38.09 14.38
#